data_0998e767ae60ded09c1bf7eca9eea058
#
_entry.id   0998e767ae60ded09c1bf7eca9eea058
#
_cell.length_a   1.000
_cell.length_b   1.000
_cell.length_c   1.000
_cell.angle_alpha   90.00
_cell.angle_beta   90.00
_cell.angle_gamma   90.00
#
_symmetry.space_group_name_H-M   'P 1'
#
loop_
_entity.id
_entity.type
_entity.pdbx_description
1 polymer ?
#
loop_
_entity_poly.entity_id
_entity_poly.type
_entity_poly.pdbx_seq_one_letter_code
_entity_poly.pdbx_strand_id
1 'polypeptide(L)'
;MKKHVILIIIAVALLASIYYTFFHKRIQPDLTICTIQYIEHPNLKKMYSAFQNEITKWAKDNNVIVEFELQVANQDVSLATQIANRYVQRGADLILALGTPAAQAAQRATTKIPIVFGAITDPVEIGLVKTLDHPGKNITGSSDKWPYEKQFEMIKELLPNVTNIGIVYNPSEANSENAMRDIRRIALQMGFKLNEVSITTSTEVYSAAQSLVRKADIFFAPADNTVLSALDAYLKVAKQHHIPLFVGDEGSVEKGGVATYGPDYYELGIETGRLGVRILNGESPSELAVVRPTSGVLAINKTSSKYFNIEYPDSLLMQAKIFE
;
A
#
# COMPACT_ATOMS: atom_id res chain seq x y z
N MET A 1 -61.90 -20.85 -27.02
CA MET A 1 -60.52 -21.32 -26.78
C MET A 1 -59.46 -20.22 -26.92
N LYS A 2 -59.33 -19.49 -28.05
CA LYS A 2 -58.27 -18.48 -28.23
C LYS A 2 -58.26 -17.35 -27.18
N LYS A 3 -59.40 -16.83 -26.70
CA LYS A 3 -59.49 -15.76 -25.71
C LYS A 3 -58.98 -16.21 -24.31
N HIS A 4 -59.21 -17.44 -23.89
CA HIS A 4 -58.71 -17.97 -22.59
C HIS A 4 -57.22 -18.22 -22.60
N VAL A 5 -56.64 -18.63 -23.74
CA VAL A 5 -55.19 -18.81 -23.90
C VAL A 5 -54.45 -17.45 -23.78
N ILE A 6 -54.99 -16.39 -24.40
CA ILE A 6 -54.44 -15.04 -24.31
C ILE A 6 -54.47 -14.50 -22.88
N LEU A 7 -55.57 -14.73 -22.14
CA LEU A 7 -55.68 -14.34 -20.73
C LEU A 7 -54.68 -15.04 -19.83
N ILE A 8 -54.44 -16.32 -20.07
CA ILE A 8 -53.44 -17.10 -19.30
C ILE A 8 -52.02 -16.57 -19.57
N ILE A 9 -51.66 -16.28 -20.83
CA ILE A 9 -50.35 -15.71 -21.19
C ILE A 9 -50.12 -14.37 -20.52
N ILE A 10 -51.13 -13.47 -20.51
CA ILE A 10 -51.07 -12.17 -19.85
C ILE A 10 -50.89 -12.33 -18.32
N ALA A 11 -51.62 -13.26 -17.70
CA ALA A 11 -51.49 -13.52 -16.26
C ALA A 11 -50.12 -14.07 -15.89
N VAL A 12 -49.56 -14.99 -16.70
CA VAL A 12 -48.20 -15.53 -16.50
C VAL A 12 -47.13 -14.43 -16.69
N ALA A 13 -47.28 -13.57 -17.70
CA ALA A 13 -46.37 -12.45 -17.92
C ALA A 13 -46.43 -11.42 -16.79
N LEU A 14 -47.62 -11.12 -16.25
CA LEU A 14 -47.79 -10.26 -15.06
C LEU A 14 -47.16 -10.88 -13.80
N LEU A 15 -47.38 -12.17 -13.55
CA LEU A 15 -46.78 -12.87 -12.44
C LEU A 15 -45.25 -12.95 -12.57
N ALA A 16 -44.74 -13.19 -13.76
CA ALA A 16 -43.29 -13.16 -14.04
C ALA A 16 -42.69 -11.76 -13.86
N SER A 17 -43.41 -10.70 -14.26
CA SER A 17 -42.99 -9.31 -14.05
C SER A 17 -43.02 -8.93 -12.57
N ILE A 18 -44.05 -9.34 -11.82
CA ILE A 18 -44.14 -9.15 -10.36
C ILE A 18 -43.01 -9.93 -9.66
N TYR A 19 -42.79 -11.19 -10.04
CA TYR A 19 -41.68 -12.01 -9.52
C TYR A 19 -40.34 -11.36 -9.81
N TYR A 20 -40.10 -10.89 -11.04
CA TYR A 20 -38.88 -10.21 -11.45
C TYR A 20 -38.67 -8.91 -10.66
N THR A 21 -39.72 -8.08 -10.48
CA THR A 21 -39.60 -6.83 -9.70
C THR A 21 -39.42 -7.08 -8.20
N PHE A 22 -40.02 -8.14 -7.62
CA PHE A 22 -39.86 -8.46 -6.21
C PHE A 22 -38.54 -9.19 -5.89
N PHE A 23 -38.12 -10.12 -6.76
CA PHE A 23 -36.87 -10.93 -6.52
C PHE A 23 -35.61 -10.35 -7.13
N HIS A 24 -35.73 -9.39 -8.08
CA HIS A 24 -34.59 -8.69 -8.67
C HIS A 24 -34.50 -7.23 -8.23
N LYS A 25 -35.19 -6.84 -7.15
CA LYS A 25 -34.90 -5.57 -6.51
C LYS A 25 -33.46 -5.66 -5.98
N ARG A 26 -32.47 -5.23 -6.79
CA ARG A 26 -31.10 -5.04 -6.29
C ARG A 26 -31.22 -4.17 -5.05
N ILE A 27 -30.84 -4.70 -3.91
CA ILE A 27 -30.68 -3.90 -2.70
C ILE A 27 -29.68 -2.83 -3.08
N GLN A 28 -30.13 -1.57 -3.14
CA GLN A 28 -29.24 -0.45 -3.41
C GLN A 28 -28.34 -0.30 -2.17
N PRO A 29 -27.02 -0.15 -2.33
CA PRO A 29 -26.17 0.17 -1.20
C PRO A 29 -26.53 1.56 -0.65
N ASP A 30 -26.47 1.70 0.66
CA ASP A 30 -26.65 2.99 1.33
C ASP A 30 -25.41 3.86 1.15
N LEU A 31 -24.22 3.23 1.08
CA LEU A 31 -22.92 3.88 0.89
C LEU A 31 -22.04 3.10 -0.09
N THR A 32 -21.29 3.83 -0.90
CA THR A 32 -20.28 3.27 -1.81
C THR A 32 -18.89 3.76 -1.44
N ILE A 33 -18.02 2.82 -1.06
CA ILE A 33 -16.62 3.09 -0.74
C ILE A 33 -15.74 2.61 -1.88
N CYS A 34 -15.04 3.55 -2.50
CA CYS A 34 -14.22 3.29 -3.67
C CYS A 34 -12.73 3.31 -3.32
N THR A 35 -11.99 2.28 -3.72
CA THR A 35 -10.56 2.15 -3.43
C THR A 35 -9.73 2.26 -4.69
N ILE A 36 -8.73 3.14 -4.66
CA ILE A 36 -7.67 3.24 -5.68
C ILE A 36 -6.41 2.66 -5.08
N GLN A 37 -5.93 1.54 -5.59
CA GLN A 37 -4.65 0.94 -5.20
C GLN A 37 -3.63 1.16 -6.32
N TYR A 38 -2.44 1.69 -5.99
CA TYR A 38 -1.47 2.05 -7.03
C TYR A 38 -0.76 0.83 -7.64
N ILE A 39 -0.36 -0.13 -6.79
CA ILE A 39 0.32 -1.37 -7.19
C ILE A 39 -0.29 -2.60 -6.51
N GLU A 40 -0.13 -3.77 -7.09
CA GLU A 40 -0.35 -5.04 -6.39
C GLU A 40 0.81 -5.31 -5.42
N HIS A 41 0.51 -5.34 -4.12
CA HIS A 41 1.50 -5.63 -3.08
C HIS A 41 0.84 -6.30 -1.86
N PRO A 42 1.48 -7.31 -1.22
CA PRO A 42 0.91 -8.01 -0.07
C PRO A 42 0.50 -7.09 1.09
N ASN A 43 1.29 -6.06 1.38
CA ASN A 43 0.99 -5.10 2.44
C ASN A 43 -0.24 -4.26 2.15
N LEU A 44 -0.41 -3.79 0.90
CA LEU A 44 -1.59 -3.02 0.52
C LEU A 44 -2.85 -3.90 0.58
N LYS A 45 -2.73 -5.18 0.23
CA LYS A 45 -3.82 -6.16 0.39
C LYS A 45 -4.18 -6.38 1.86
N LYS A 46 -3.18 -6.53 2.75
CA LYS A 46 -3.39 -6.64 4.20
C LYS A 46 -4.09 -5.40 4.76
N MET A 47 -3.61 -4.22 4.37
CA MET A 47 -4.16 -2.93 4.77
C MET A 47 -5.60 -2.73 4.30
N TYR A 48 -5.88 -3.03 3.02
CA TYR A 48 -7.23 -2.95 2.47
C TYR A 48 -8.19 -3.90 3.18
N SER A 49 -7.78 -5.15 3.42
CA SER A 49 -8.60 -6.13 4.13
C SER A 49 -8.94 -5.69 5.56
N ALA A 50 -7.97 -5.14 6.29
CA ALA A 50 -8.18 -4.61 7.64
C ALA A 50 -9.12 -3.39 7.63
N PHE A 51 -8.94 -2.47 6.68
CA PHE A 51 -9.84 -1.33 6.46
C PHE A 51 -11.28 -1.80 6.20
N GLN A 52 -11.47 -2.75 5.26
CA GLN A 52 -12.81 -3.28 4.96
C GLN A 52 -13.47 -3.93 6.18
N ASN A 53 -12.70 -4.65 7.00
CA ASN A 53 -13.22 -5.30 8.20
C ASN A 53 -13.75 -4.28 9.20
N GLU A 54 -13.04 -3.17 9.45
CA GLU A 54 -13.48 -2.10 10.35
C GLU A 54 -14.78 -1.43 9.84
N ILE A 55 -14.82 -1.10 8.56
CA ILE A 55 -16.02 -0.52 7.95
C ILE A 55 -17.21 -1.50 7.97
N THR A 56 -16.97 -2.78 7.64
CA THR A 56 -18.02 -3.82 7.63
C THR A 56 -18.59 -4.03 9.03
N LYS A 57 -17.75 -4.02 10.05
CA LYS A 57 -18.17 -4.12 11.45
C LYS A 57 -19.09 -2.94 11.81
N TRP A 58 -18.64 -1.72 11.54
CA TRP A 58 -19.44 -0.51 11.77
C TRP A 58 -20.77 -0.52 11.01
N ALA A 59 -20.74 -0.92 9.73
CA ALA A 59 -21.94 -0.99 8.87
C ALA A 59 -22.99 -1.97 9.44
N LYS A 60 -22.54 -3.13 9.92
CA LYS A 60 -23.39 -4.12 10.58
C LYS A 60 -24.03 -3.56 11.85
N ASP A 61 -23.27 -2.87 12.69
CA ASP A 61 -23.75 -2.32 13.96
C ASP A 61 -24.75 -1.18 13.73
N ASN A 62 -24.70 -0.51 12.58
CA ASN A 62 -25.58 0.60 12.20
C ASN A 62 -26.70 0.23 11.17
N ASN A 63 -26.80 -1.05 10.77
CA ASN A 63 -27.72 -1.53 9.73
C ASN A 63 -27.57 -0.80 8.39
N VAL A 64 -26.33 -0.48 7.99
CA VAL A 64 -25.99 0.20 6.75
C VAL A 64 -25.46 -0.82 5.75
N ILE A 65 -25.89 -0.74 4.48
CA ILE A 65 -25.39 -1.58 3.39
C ILE A 65 -24.29 -0.82 2.67
N VAL A 66 -23.06 -1.35 2.74
CA VAL A 66 -21.87 -0.76 2.11
C VAL A 66 -21.44 -1.57 0.89
N GLU A 67 -21.31 -0.92 -0.25
CA GLU A 67 -20.65 -1.47 -1.43
C GLU A 67 -19.18 -1.06 -1.45
N PHE A 68 -18.29 -2.02 -1.69
CA PHE A 68 -16.86 -1.77 -1.86
C PHE A 68 -16.46 -1.99 -3.31
N GLU A 69 -15.82 -1.00 -3.92
CA GLU A 69 -15.20 -1.12 -5.23
C GLU A 69 -13.69 -0.89 -5.09
N LEU A 70 -12.88 -1.81 -5.63
CA LEU A 70 -11.42 -1.65 -5.67
C LEU A 70 -10.94 -1.71 -7.10
N GLN A 71 -10.05 -0.78 -7.47
CA GLN A 71 -9.34 -0.81 -8.73
C GLN A 71 -7.86 -0.53 -8.54
N VAL A 72 -7.04 -1.29 -9.28
CA VAL A 72 -5.58 -1.18 -9.26
C VAL A 72 -5.11 -0.40 -10.47
N ALA A 73 -4.26 0.60 -10.23
CA ALA A 73 -3.73 1.46 -11.28
C ALA A 73 -2.49 0.89 -12.00
N ASN A 74 -1.94 -0.24 -11.53
CA ASN A 74 -0.82 -0.96 -12.17
C ASN A 74 0.38 -0.05 -12.51
N GLN A 75 0.77 0.86 -11.59
CA GLN A 75 1.84 1.85 -11.74
C GLN A 75 1.54 2.95 -12.79
N ASP A 76 0.35 3.01 -13.35
CA ASP A 76 -0.04 4.02 -14.31
C ASP A 76 -0.76 5.20 -13.61
N VAL A 77 -0.08 6.36 -13.56
CA VAL A 77 -0.62 7.60 -12.97
C VAL A 77 -1.82 8.12 -13.75
N SER A 78 -1.86 7.90 -15.07
CA SER A 78 -2.99 8.29 -15.91
C SER A 78 -4.22 7.43 -15.58
N LEU A 79 -4.02 6.12 -15.45
CA LEU A 79 -5.08 5.19 -15.03
C LEU A 79 -5.56 5.50 -13.61
N ALA A 80 -4.66 5.80 -12.65
CA ALA A 80 -5.06 6.23 -11.31
C ALA A 80 -5.95 7.48 -11.36
N THR A 81 -5.61 8.45 -12.22
CA THR A 81 -6.41 9.67 -12.42
C THR A 81 -7.78 9.37 -13.04
N GLN A 82 -7.85 8.47 -14.02
CA GLN A 82 -9.11 8.05 -14.64
C GLN A 82 -10.02 7.33 -13.63
N ILE A 83 -9.46 6.45 -12.81
CA ILE A 83 -10.17 5.73 -11.74
C ILE A 83 -10.74 6.76 -10.74
N ALA A 84 -9.92 7.71 -10.28
CA ALA A 84 -10.35 8.74 -9.34
C ALA A 84 -11.51 9.57 -9.89
N ASN A 85 -11.40 10.06 -11.14
CA ASN A 85 -12.45 10.82 -11.79
C ASN A 85 -13.76 10.02 -11.96
N ARG A 86 -13.65 8.74 -12.29
CA ARG A 86 -14.82 7.86 -12.40
C ARG A 86 -15.53 7.68 -11.05
N TYR A 87 -14.79 7.51 -9.96
CA TYR A 87 -15.35 7.41 -8.62
C TYR A 87 -16.08 8.68 -8.19
N VAL A 88 -15.50 9.85 -8.51
CA VAL A 88 -16.16 11.14 -8.28
C VAL A 88 -17.45 11.27 -9.09
N GLN A 89 -17.45 10.89 -10.38
CA GLN A 89 -18.63 10.95 -11.25
C GLN A 89 -19.75 9.99 -10.79
N ARG A 90 -19.39 8.85 -10.20
CA ARG A 90 -20.34 7.88 -9.66
C ARG A 90 -20.88 8.26 -8.28
N GLY A 91 -20.36 9.32 -7.67
CA GLY A 91 -20.80 9.80 -6.36
C GLY A 91 -20.37 8.88 -5.23
N ALA A 92 -19.09 8.46 -5.21
CA ALA A 92 -18.53 7.73 -4.06
C ALA A 92 -18.73 8.53 -2.77
N ASP A 93 -19.08 7.85 -1.67
CA ASP A 93 -19.25 8.47 -0.35
C ASP A 93 -17.91 8.63 0.37
N LEU A 94 -16.97 7.74 0.10
CA LEU A 94 -15.61 7.76 0.62
C LEU A 94 -14.64 7.18 -0.42
N ILE A 95 -13.47 7.80 -0.58
CA ILE A 95 -12.39 7.25 -1.39
C ILE A 95 -11.24 6.80 -0.48
N LEU A 96 -10.90 5.51 -0.53
CA LEU A 96 -9.65 5.00 0.02
C LEU A 96 -8.57 5.05 -1.06
N ALA A 97 -7.42 5.66 -0.76
CA ALA A 97 -6.31 5.77 -1.71
C ALA A 97 -5.04 5.14 -1.12
N LEU A 98 -4.59 4.02 -1.72
CA LEU A 98 -3.44 3.25 -1.26
C LEU A 98 -2.22 3.50 -2.17
N GLY A 99 -1.18 4.10 -1.58
CA GLY A 99 0.04 4.53 -2.26
C GLY A 99 0.00 5.98 -2.74
N THR A 100 1.17 6.63 -2.75
CA THR A 100 1.33 8.06 -3.00
C THR A 100 0.69 8.55 -4.31
N PRO A 101 0.91 7.93 -5.48
CA PRO A 101 0.30 8.40 -6.71
C PRO A 101 -1.23 8.26 -6.73
N ALA A 102 -1.79 7.24 -6.06
CA ALA A 102 -3.24 7.06 -5.91
C ALA A 102 -3.86 8.18 -5.06
N ALA A 103 -3.22 8.53 -3.92
CA ALA A 103 -3.69 9.61 -3.06
C ALA A 103 -3.61 10.99 -3.76
N GLN A 104 -2.54 11.24 -4.51
CA GLN A 104 -2.42 12.45 -5.31
C GLN A 104 -3.48 12.52 -6.43
N ALA A 105 -3.80 11.39 -7.08
CA ALA A 105 -4.86 11.33 -8.08
C ALA A 105 -6.24 11.62 -7.46
N ALA A 106 -6.56 11.01 -6.31
CA ALA A 106 -7.81 11.25 -5.59
C ALA A 106 -7.92 12.72 -5.14
N GLN A 107 -6.85 13.31 -4.56
CA GLN A 107 -6.84 14.71 -4.13
C GLN A 107 -7.08 15.70 -5.30
N ARG A 108 -6.52 15.42 -6.47
CA ARG A 108 -6.76 16.25 -7.66
C ARG A 108 -8.17 16.11 -8.21
N ALA A 109 -8.79 14.94 -8.06
CA ALA A 109 -10.12 14.67 -8.62
C ALA A 109 -11.25 15.33 -7.83
N THR A 110 -11.12 15.52 -6.50
CA THR A 110 -12.20 16.05 -5.67
C THR A 110 -11.71 16.85 -4.47
N THR A 111 -12.46 17.90 -4.14
CA THR A 111 -12.32 18.66 -2.89
C THR A 111 -13.53 18.46 -1.97
N LYS A 112 -14.50 17.61 -2.37
CA LYS A 112 -15.77 17.42 -1.65
C LYS A 112 -15.89 16.02 -1.04
N ILE A 113 -15.62 14.98 -1.85
CA ILE A 113 -15.69 13.59 -1.36
C ILE A 113 -14.55 13.40 -0.37
N PRO A 114 -14.81 12.88 0.84
CA PRO A 114 -13.76 12.58 1.80
C PRO A 114 -12.81 11.52 1.26
N ILE A 115 -11.53 11.72 1.54
CA ILE A 115 -10.46 10.81 1.14
C ILE A 115 -9.74 10.32 2.39
N VAL A 116 -9.58 8.99 2.49
CA VAL A 116 -8.68 8.37 3.45
C VAL A 116 -7.53 7.75 2.67
N PHE A 117 -6.30 8.17 2.96
CA PHE A 117 -5.13 7.55 2.35
C PHE A 117 -4.49 6.51 3.27
N GLY A 118 -3.77 5.58 2.65
CA GLY A 118 -2.96 4.59 3.37
C GLY A 118 -1.64 4.33 2.66
N ALA A 119 -0.62 3.95 3.43
CA ALA A 119 0.72 3.66 2.93
C ALA A 119 1.34 4.87 2.20
N ILE A 120 1.38 6.02 2.87
CA ILE A 120 2.00 7.25 2.37
C ILE A 120 3.21 7.61 3.23
N THR A 121 4.38 7.66 2.62
CA THR A 121 5.65 7.86 3.33
C THR A 121 5.71 9.22 4.02
N ASP A 122 5.42 10.31 3.32
CA ASP A 122 5.39 11.66 3.88
C ASP A 122 4.26 12.51 3.28
N PRO A 123 3.07 12.49 3.87
CA PRO A 123 1.91 13.19 3.33
C PRO A 123 1.98 14.71 3.43
N VAL A 124 2.84 15.25 4.31
CA VAL A 124 3.06 16.71 4.43
C VAL A 124 3.96 17.19 3.31
N GLU A 125 5.09 16.54 3.10
CA GLU A 125 6.06 16.97 2.10
C GLU A 125 5.52 16.91 0.67
N ILE A 126 4.67 15.92 0.36
CA ILE A 126 4.02 15.83 -0.95
C ILE A 126 2.75 16.70 -1.07
N GLY A 127 2.43 17.50 -0.05
CA GLY A 127 1.32 18.45 -0.08
C GLY A 127 -0.08 17.84 -0.02
N LEU A 128 -0.24 16.61 0.42
CA LEU A 128 -1.55 16.01 0.66
C LEU A 128 -2.25 16.69 1.84
N VAL A 129 -1.53 16.90 2.93
CA VAL A 129 -2.03 17.52 4.15
C VAL A 129 -1.15 18.72 4.56
N LYS A 130 -1.69 19.62 5.38
CA LYS A 130 -0.90 20.76 5.90
C LYS A 130 0.08 20.33 6.98
N THR A 131 -0.42 19.60 7.96
CA THR A 131 0.36 18.98 9.04
C THR A 131 -0.22 17.61 9.32
N LEU A 132 0.51 16.79 10.07
CA LEU A 132 0.01 15.47 10.46
C LEU A 132 -1.13 15.57 11.48
N ASP A 133 -1.10 16.56 12.36
CA ASP A 133 -2.13 16.73 13.40
C ASP A 133 -3.38 17.46 12.88
N HIS A 134 -3.23 18.35 11.89
CA HIS A 134 -4.32 19.10 11.26
C HIS A 134 -4.18 19.05 9.72
N PRO A 135 -4.77 18.04 9.06
CA PRO A 135 -4.70 17.86 7.60
C PRO A 135 -5.21 19.06 6.80
N GLY A 136 -6.31 19.69 7.25
CA GLY A 136 -6.82 20.97 6.76
C GLY A 136 -7.49 20.95 5.38
N LYS A 137 -7.84 19.75 4.86
CA LYS A 137 -8.56 19.52 3.60
C LYS A 137 -9.57 18.37 3.77
N ASN A 138 -10.21 17.95 2.66
CA ASN A 138 -11.08 16.77 2.64
C ASN A 138 -10.32 15.42 2.67
N ILE A 139 -9.09 15.39 3.17
CA ILE A 139 -8.20 14.23 3.12
C ILE A 139 -7.46 14.04 4.43
N THR A 140 -7.43 12.81 4.94
CA THR A 140 -6.60 12.32 6.04
C THR A 140 -6.20 10.87 5.77
N GLY A 141 -5.52 10.19 6.69
CA GLY A 141 -5.15 8.79 6.51
C GLY A 141 -4.03 8.33 7.40
N SER A 142 -3.23 7.37 6.94
CA SER A 142 -2.10 6.81 7.67
C SER A 142 -0.79 6.91 6.88
N SER A 143 0.26 7.38 7.58
CA SER A 143 1.63 7.34 7.08
C SER A 143 2.27 5.98 7.41
N ASP A 144 3.07 5.46 6.49
CA ASP A 144 3.88 4.27 6.69
C ASP A 144 5.37 4.57 6.73
N LYS A 145 5.76 5.81 7.08
CA LYS A 145 7.17 6.23 7.05
C LYS A 145 8.09 5.16 7.64
N TRP A 146 8.99 4.63 6.81
CA TRP A 146 9.87 3.54 7.17
C TRP A 146 10.98 4.01 8.12
N PRO A 147 11.30 3.24 9.18
CA PRO A 147 12.34 3.60 10.14
C PRO A 147 13.73 3.20 9.61
N TYR A 148 14.22 3.90 8.58
CA TYR A 148 15.48 3.60 7.91
C TYR A 148 16.69 3.52 8.86
N GLU A 149 16.73 4.34 9.92
CA GLU A 149 17.77 4.26 10.95
C GLU A 149 17.84 2.85 11.55
N LYS A 150 16.69 2.32 11.99
CA LYS A 150 16.63 0.96 12.58
C LYS A 150 16.94 -0.13 11.58
N GLN A 151 16.54 0.06 10.31
CA GLN A 151 16.85 -0.90 9.24
C GLN A 151 18.35 -0.96 8.98
N PHE A 152 19.02 0.18 8.92
CA PHE A 152 20.46 0.26 8.67
C PHE A 152 21.27 -0.16 9.91
N GLU A 153 20.80 0.11 11.14
CA GLU A 153 21.35 -0.44 12.37
C GLU A 153 21.32 -1.97 12.37
N MET A 154 20.17 -2.58 12.03
CA MET A 154 20.03 -4.02 11.87
C MET A 154 21.00 -4.58 10.81
N ILE A 155 21.11 -3.94 9.66
CA ILE A 155 22.07 -4.35 8.60
C ILE A 155 23.49 -4.34 9.15
N LYS A 156 23.87 -3.30 9.88
CA LYS A 156 25.23 -3.17 10.45
C LYS A 156 25.50 -4.20 11.55
N GLU A 157 24.49 -4.54 12.35
CA GLU A 157 24.59 -5.59 13.36
C GLU A 157 24.77 -6.97 12.72
N LEU A 158 23.97 -7.30 11.71
CA LEU A 158 24.00 -8.59 11.04
C LEU A 158 25.22 -8.77 10.13
N LEU A 159 25.69 -7.71 9.51
CA LEU A 159 26.75 -7.72 8.50
C LEU A 159 27.75 -6.58 8.77
N PRO A 160 28.57 -6.66 9.84
CA PRO A 160 29.43 -5.55 10.30
C PRO A 160 30.50 -5.11 9.29
N ASN A 161 30.85 -5.98 8.35
CA ASN A 161 31.85 -5.71 7.31
C ASN A 161 31.26 -5.06 6.04
N VAL A 162 29.96 -4.92 5.94
CA VAL A 162 29.30 -4.26 4.80
C VAL A 162 29.62 -2.77 4.82
N THR A 163 30.05 -2.25 3.68
CA THR A 163 30.35 -0.84 3.47
C THR A 163 29.63 -0.25 2.26
N ASN A 164 29.33 -1.06 1.24
CA ASN A 164 28.74 -0.61 -0.02
C ASN A 164 27.30 -1.13 -0.16
N ILE A 165 26.34 -0.23 -0.27
CA ILE A 165 24.92 -0.56 -0.46
C ILE A 165 24.51 -0.19 -1.87
N GLY A 166 23.98 -1.15 -2.64
CA GLY A 166 23.39 -0.93 -3.96
C GLY A 166 21.90 -0.65 -3.88
N ILE A 167 21.47 0.45 -4.47
CA ILE A 167 20.06 0.87 -4.46
C ILE A 167 19.58 1.18 -5.88
N VAL A 168 18.45 0.60 -6.25
CA VAL A 168 17.69 0.97 -7.46
C VAL A 168 16.48 1.77 -6.99
N TYR A 169 16.18 2.90 -7.65
CA TYR A 169 15.05 3.74 -7.28
C TYR A 169 14.51 4.56 -8.46
N ASN A 170 13.25 5.00 -8.38
CA ASN A 170 12.62 5.86 -9.37
C ASN A 170 12.46 7.29 -8.80
N PRO A 171 13.29 8.26 -9.24
CA PRO A 171 13.22 9.64 -8.74
C PRO A 171 11.95 10.41 -9.16
N SER A 172 11.16 9.88 -10.10
CA SER A 172 9.87 10.50 -10.47
C SER A 172 8.75 10.22 -9.46
N GLU A 173 8.94 9.27 -8.55
CA GLU A 173 8.01 9.02 -7.45
C GLU A 173 8.40 9.86 -6.23
N ALA A 174 7.49 10.70 -5.73
CA ALA A 174 7.77 11.58 -4.60
C ALA A 174 8.11 10.82 -3.31
N ASN A 175 7.44 9.67 -3.05
CA ASN A 175 7.78 8.77 -1.93
C ASN A 175 9.20 8.21 -2.06
N SER A 176 9.62 7.85 -3.26
CA SER A 176 10.95 7.30 -3.53
C SER A 176 12.05 8.34 -3.30
N GLU A 177 11.90 9.55 -3.84
CA GLU A 177 12.89 10.62 -3.62
C GLU A 177 12.97 11.04 -2.15
N ASN A 178 11.85 11.07 -1.43
CA ASN A 178 11.82 11.34 0.01
C ASN A 178 12.54 10.24 0.80
N ALA A 179 12.28 8.97 0.46
CA ALA A 179 12.99 7.83 1.03
C ALA A 179 14.50 7.93 0.80
N MET A 180 14.92 8.20 -0.43
CA MET A 180 16.34 8.32 -0.78
C MET A 180 17.05 9.48 -0.07
N ARG A 181 16.36 10.58 0.20
CA ARG A 181 16.91 11.69 0.99
C ARG A 181 17.25 11.25 2.42
N ASP A 182 16.31 10.54 3.08
CA ASP A 182 16.55 10.00 4.41
C ASP A 182 17.66 8.94 4.38
N ILE A 183 17.64 8.02 3.41
CA ILE A 183 18.64 6.97 3.25
C ILE A 183 20.05 7.55 3.04
N ARG A 184 20.22 8.56 2.18
CA ARG A 184 21.51 9.21 1.94
C ARG A 184 22.07 9.83 3.21
N ARG A 185 21.22 10.52 3.98
CA ARG A 185 21.61 11.13 5.27
C ARG A 185 22.07 10.06 6.27
N ILE A 186 21.29 8.99 6.43
CA ILE A 186 21.55 7.91 7.38
C ILE A 186 22.82 7.13 6.98
N ALA A 187 22.93 6.77 5.70
CA ALA A 187 24.10 6.06 5.19
C ALA A 187 25.40 6.84 5.44
N LEU A 188 25.40 8.15 5.19
CA LEU A 188 26.52 9.02 5.48
C LEU A 188 26.88 9.01 6.98
N GLN A 189 25.90 9.12 7.86
CA GLN A 189 26.10 9.13 9.32
C GLN A 189 26.65 7.80 9.83
N MET A 190 26.23 6.68 9.22
CA MET A 190 26.63 5.33 9.63
C MET A 190 27.89 4.81 8.91
N GLY A 191 28.46 5.59 7.98
CA GLY A 191 29.68 5.25 7.25
C GLY A 191 29.45 4.27 6.07
N PHE A 192 28.21 4.15 5.57
CA PHE A 192 27.94 3.39 4.36
C PHE A 192 28.15 4.24 3.10
N LYS A 193 28.64 3.59 2.04
CA LYS A 193 28.70 4.15 0.70
C LYS A 193 27.50 3.65 -0.12
N LEU A 194 26.73 4.58 -0.66
CA LEU A 194 25.62 4.26 -1.55
C LEU A 194 26.09 4.21 -3.01
N ASN A 195 25.69 3.17 -3.71
CA ASN A 195 25.81 3.03 -5.16
C ASN A 195 24.37 3.03 -5.72
N GLU A 196 23.98 4.13 -6.31
CA GLU A 196 22.62 4.40 -6.72
C GLU A 196 22.44 4.26 -8.24
N VAL A 197 21.33 3.66 -8.67
CA VAL A 197 20.92 3.64 -10.07
C VAL A 197 19.46 4.05 -10.16
N SER A 198 19.21 5.13 -10.91
CA SER A 198 17.85 5.59 -11.18
C SER A 198 17.21 4.84 -12.35
N ILE A 199 15.91 4.59 -12.23
CA ILE A 199 15.07 3.98 -13.27
C ILE A 199 13.80 4.83 -13.45
N THR A 200 13.08 4.58 -14.53
CA THR A 200 11.78 5.21 -14.80
C THR A 200 10.65 4.20 -14.88
N THR A 201 10.97 2.94 -15.17
CA THR A 201 9.99 1.85 -15.30
C THR A 201 10.44 0.58 -14.56
N SER A 202 9.49 -0.24 -14.17
CA SER A 202 9.76 -1.51 -13.49
C SER A 202 10.54 -2.51 -14.35
N THR A 203 10.46 -2.42 -15.67
CA THR A 203 11.21 -3.29 -16.60
C THR A 203 12.72 -3.07 -16.56
N GLU A 204 13.17 -1.92 -16.04
CA GLU A 204 14.59 -1.56 -15.92
C GLU A 204 15.24 -2.14 -14.64
N VAL A 205 14.45 -2.60 -13.65
CA VAL A 205 14.96 -3.05 -12.34
C VAL A 205 16.04 -4.14 -12.49
N TYR A 206 15.83 -5.12 -13.36
CA TYR A 206 16.81 -6.19 -13.55
C TYR A 206 18.15 -5.67 -14.05
N SER A 207 18.18 -4.86 -15.08
CA SER A 207 19.42 -4.32 -15.68
C SER A 207 20.10 -3.31 -14.73
N ALA A 208 19.33 -2.51 -14.01
CA ALA A 208 19.83 -1.59 -13.01
C ALA A 208 20.52 -2.34 -11.85
N ALA A 209 19.87 -3.37 -11.31
CA ALA A 209 20.47 -4.23 -10.29
C ALA A 209 21.74 -4.93 -10.78
N GLN A 210 21.77 -5.44 -12.02
CA GLN A 210 22.95 -6.04 -12.64
C GLN A 210 24.13 -5.07 -12.69
N SER A 211 23.91 -3.79 -12.93
CA SER A 211 24.96 -2.78 -13.00
C SER A 211 25.64 -2.50 -11.65
N LEU A 212 24.97 -2.89 -10.54
CA LEU A 212 25.43 -2.72 -9.18
C LEU A 212 26.21 -3.92 -8.63
N VAL A 213 26.20 -5.08 -9.29
CA VAL A 213 26.75 -6.36 -8.79
C VAL A 213 28.21 -6.26 -8.35
N ARG A 214 29.05 -5.46 -9.06
CA ARG A 214 30.48 -5.29 -8.69
C ARG A 214 30.73 -4.12 -7.76
N LYS A 215 29.70 -3.44 -7.30
CA LYS A 215 29.78 -2.19 -6.55
C LYS A 215 29.10 -2.28 -5.18
N ALA A 216 28.36 -3.35 -4.94
CA ALA A 216 27.53 -3.48 -3.74
C ALA A 216 27.88 -4.76 -2.98
N ASP A 217 27.99 -4.66 -1.66
CA ASP A 217 28.10 -5.79 -0.75
C ASP A 217 26.72 -6.36 -0.43
N ILE A 218 25.70 -5.47 -0.37
CA ILE A 218 24.29 -5.79 -0.23
C ILE A 218 23.46 -4.90 -1.16
N PHE A 219 22.25 -5.34 -1.45
CA PHE A 219 21.19 -4.51 -2.04
C PHE A 219 20.20 -4.06 -0.98
N PHE A 220 19.62 -2.89 -1.18
CA PHE A 220 18.52 -2.37 -0.39
C PHE A 220 17.41 -1.84 -1.30
N ALA A 221 16.15 -2.30 -1.09
CA ALA A 221 14.98 -1.81 -1.81
C ALA A 221 14.27 -0.75 -0.96
N PRO A 222 14.24 0.54 -1.40
CA PRO A 222 13.57 1.62 -0.69
C PRO A 222 12.04 1.56 -0.84
N ALA A 223 11.32 2.51 -0.22
CA ALA A 223 9.86 2.71 -0.39
C ALA A 223 9.54 3.28 -1.78
N ASP A 224 9.66 2.46 -2.81
CA ASP A 224 9.55 2.77 -4.23
C ASP A 224 8.58 1.80 -4.92
N ASN A 225 7.44 2.29 -5.41
CA ASN A 225 6.43 1.41 -6.02
C ASN A 225 6.93 0.74 -7.31
N THR A 226 7.75 1.44 -8.10
CA THR A 226 8.32 0.91 -9.34
C THR A 226 9.26 -0.26 -9.05
N VAL A 227 10.12 -0.14 -8.05
CA VAL A 227 11.04 -1.21 -7.62
C VAL A 227 10.28 -2.36 -6.98
N LEU A 228 9.37 -2.07 -6.04
CA LEU A 228 8.61 -3.10 -5.31
C LEU A 228 7.68 -3.91 -6.21
N SER A 229 7.15 -3.32 -7.28
CA SER A 229 6.35 -4.05 -8.27
C SER A 229 7.17 -5.05 -9.10
N ALA A 230 8.48 -4.81 -9.27
CA ALA A 230 9.43 -5.69 -9.94
C ALA A 230 10.43 -6.36 -8.96
N LEU A 231 10.04 -6.53 -7.70
CA LEU A 231 10.89 -7.09 -6.66
C LEU A 231 11.47 -8.46 -7.04
N ASP A 232 10.69 -9.30 -7.74
CA ASP A 232 11.15 -10.62 -8.21
C ASP A 232 12.36 -10.51 -9.16
N ALA A 233 12.42 -9.47 -9.98
CA ALA A 233 13.56 -9.22 -10.86
C ALA A 233 14.80 -8.80 -10.04
N TYR A 234 14.62 -8.00 -8.99
CA TYR A 234 15.69 -7.61 -8.08
C TYR A 234 16.21 -8.82 -7.28
N LEU A 235 15.31 -9.62 -6.70
CA LEU A 235 15.62 -10.87 -5.99
C LEU A 235 16.35 -11.88 -6.89
N LYS A 236 15.99 -11.95 -8.17
CA LYS A 236 16.68 -12.81 -9.13
C LYS A 236 18.15 -12.42 -9.28
N VAL A 237 18.46 -11.12 -9.44
CA VAL A 237 19.85 -10.64 -9.52
C VAL A 237 20.58 -10.89 -8.19
N ALA A 238 19.95 -10.59 -7.05
CA ALA A 238 20.47 -10.84 -5.71
C ALA A 238 20.92 -12.30 -5.54
N LYS A 239 20.04 -13.25 -5.88
CA LYS A 239 20.34 -14.69 -5.83
C LYS A 239 21.42 -15.10 -6.83
N GLN A 240 21.36 -14.66 -8.08
CA GLN A 240 22.33 -15.02 -9.11
C GLN A 240 23.78 -14.63 -8.74
N HIS A 241 23.94 -13.54 -8.02
CA HIS A 241 25.25 -12.99 -7.64
C HIS A 241 25.59 -13.12 -6.15
N HIS A 242 24.76 -13.82 -5.40
CA HIS A 242 24.94 -14.05 -3.97
C HIS A 242 25.09 -12.75 -3.16
N ILE A 243 24.32 -11.71 -3.54
CA ILE A 243 24.28 -10.42 -2.88
C ILE A 243 22.93 -10.32 -2.12
N PRO A 244 22.92 -10.25 -0.77
CA PRO A 244 21.67 -10.21 -0.03
C PRO A 244 20.86 -8.93 -0.32
N LEU A 245 19.55 -9.09 -0.51
CA LEU A 245 18.63 -7.98 -0.69
C LEU A 245 17.85 -7.74 0.60
N PHE A 246 18.14 -6.65 1.29
CA PHE A 246 17.35 -6.12 2.39
C PHE A 246 16.21 -5.26 1.82
N VAL A 247 15.09 -5.26 2.51
CA VAL A 247 13.86 -4.61 2.05
C VAL A 247 13.24 -3.81 3.18
N GLY A 248 12.37 -2.87 2.87
CA GLY A 248 11.84 -1.96 3.87
C GLY A 248 10.53 -2.40 4.52
N ASP A 249 9.93 -3.51 4.07
CA ASP A 249 8.61 -3.94 4.50
C ASP A 249 8.45 -5.47 4.59
N GLU A 250 7.49 -5.90 5.42
CA GLU A 250 7.20 -7.31 5.70
C GLU A 250 6.78 -8.11 4.46
N GLY A 251 5.94 -7.53 3.59
CA GLY A 251 5.47 -8.22 2.39
C GLY A 251 6.58 -8.52 1.39
N SER A 252 7.60 -7.67 1.36
CA SER A 252 8.82 -7.89 0.56
C SER A 252 9.72 -8.96 1.18
N VAL A 253 9.74 -9.09 2.51
CA VAL A 253 10.42 -10.22 3.20
C VAL A 253 9.71 -11.53 2.89
N GLU A 254 8.38 -11.57 2.92
CA GLU A 254 7.56 -12.73 2.55
C GLU A 254 7.88 -13.21 1.12
N LYS A 255 8.14 -12.30 0.19
CA LYS A 255 8.54 -12.62 -1.20
C LYS A 255 9.99 -13.08 -1.37
N GLY A 256 10.83 -12.95 -0.36
CA GLY A 256 12.21 -13.44 -0.39
C GLY A 256 13.29 -12.39 -0.10
N GLY A 257 12.93 -11.17 0.30
CA GLY A 257 13.88 -10.25 0.93
C GLY A 257 14.44 -10.83 2.22
N VAL A 258 15.65 -10.45 2.61
CA VAL A 258 16.35 -11.06 3.77
C VAL A 258 15.65 -10.73 5.08
N ALA A 259 15.51 -9.46 5.37
CA ALA A 259 14.91 -8.96 6.61
C ALA A 259 14.45 -7.50 6.48
N THR A 260 13.60 -7.09 7.40
CA THR A 260 13.18 -5.70 7.58
C THR A 260 12.87 -5.39 9.03
N TYR A 261 12.90 -4.11 9.37
CA TYR A 261 12.19 -3.53 10.49
C TYR A 261 11.25 -2.46 9.92
N GLY A 262 9.95 -2.72 9.90
CA GLY A 262 8.99 -1.87 9.19
C GLY A 262 7.64 -1.74 9.90
N PRO A 263 6.71 -0.91 9.40
CA PRO A 263 5.38 -0.76 9.98
C PRO A 263 4.54 -2.04 9.82
N ASP A 264 3.62 -2.25 10.77
CA ASP A 264 2.58 -3.27 10.62
C ASP A 264 1.44 -2.73 9.75
N TYR A 265 1.34 -3.24 8.53
CA TYR A 265 0.33 -2.79 7.57
C TYR A 265 -1.09 -3.28 7.89
N TYR A 266 -1.23 -4.36 8.67
CA TYR A 266 -2.55 -4.78 9.14
C TYR A 266 -3.08 -3.81 10.21
N GLU A 267 -2.26 -3.47 11.20
CA GLU A 267 -2.59 -2.46 12.22
C GLU A 267 -2.84 -1.08 11.60
N LEU A 268 -2.00 -0.65 10.66
CA LEU A 268 -2.26 0.59 9.91
C LEU A 268 -3.59 0.53 9.15
N GLY A 269 -3.96 -0.64 8.62
CA GLY A 269 -5.25 -0.84 7.97
C GLY A 269 -6.42 -0.69 8.92
N ILE A 270 -6.32 -1.23 10.15
CA ILE A 270 -7.32 -1.05 11.21
C ILE A 270 -7.49 0.44 11.55
N GLU A 271 -6.39 1.13 11.81
CA GLU A 271 -6.43 2.56 12.15
C GLU A 271 -6.97 3.43 11.00
N THR A 272 -6.61 3.08 9.76
CA THR A 272 -7.16 3.72 8.55
C THR A 272 -8.67 3.48 8.44
N GLY A 273 -9.12 2.27 8.77
CA GLY A 273 -10.54 1.91 8.84
C GLY A 273 -11.29 2.70 9.90
N ARG A 274 -10.70 2.88 11.09
CA ARG A 274 -11.25 3.71 12.17
C ARG A 274 -11.41 5.17 11.75
N LEU A 275 -10.44 5.74 11.00
CA LEU A 275 -10.59 7.07 10.39
C LEU A 275 -11.77 7.11 9.42
N GLY A 276 -11.91 6.08 8.57
CA GLY A 276 -13.05 5.93 7.67
C GLY A 276 -14.39 5.92 8.42
N VAL A 277 -14.49 5.15 9.50
CA VAL A 277 -15.70 5.10 10.38
C VAL A 277 -16.01 6.47 10.97
N ARG A 278 -15.02 7.20 11.49
CA ARG A 278 -15.22 8.55 12.03
C ARG A 278 -15.77 9.51 10.99
N ILE A 279 -15.25 9.45 9.76
CA ILE A 279 -15.73 10.26 8.63
C ILE A 279 -17.17 9.89 8.26
N LEU A 280 -17.51 8.59 8.20
CA LEU A 280 -18.87 8.13 7.92
C LEU A 280 -19.87 8.54 9.02
N ASN A 281 -19.39 8.75 10.25
CA ASN A 281 -20.17 9.33 11.35
C ASN A 281 -20.23 10.86 11.32
N GLY A 282 -19.69 11.53 10.28
CA GLY A 282 -19.80 12.97 10.05
C GLY A 282 -18.63 13.82 10.55
N GLU A 283 -17.53 13.21 11.03
CA GLU A 283 -16.34 13.98 11.38
C GLU A 283 -15.60 14.47 10.10
N SER A 284 -15.07 15.68 10.14
CA SER A 284 -14.34 16.25 9.03
C SER A 284 -12.93 15.66 8.90
N PRO A 285 -12.51 15.18 7.72
CA PRO A 285 -11.12 14.75 7.50
C PRO A 285 -10.09 15.82 7.84
N SER A 286 -10.45 17.10 7.72
CA SER A 286 -9.55 18.23 8.02
C SER A 286 -9.06 18.28 9.47
N GLU A 287 -9.84 17.71 10.40
CA GLU A 287 -9.60 17.72 11.85
C GLU A 287 -9.08 16.37 12.37
N LEU A 288 -9.06 15.35 11.51
CA LEU A 288 -8.61 14.01 11.87
C LEU A 288 -7.11 13.87 11.64
N ALA A 289 -6.32 13.81 12.72
CA ALA A 289 -4.88 13.63 12.64
C ALA A 289 -4.49 12.41 11.80
N VAL A 290 -3.42 12.55 11.03
CA VAL A 290 -2.82 11.44 10.29
C VAL A 290 -2.24 10.42 11.26
N VAL A 291 -2.62 9.17 11.11
CA VAL A 291 -2.07 8.06 11.89
C VAL A 291 -0.62 7.80 11.50
N ARG A 292 0.21 7.55 12.50
CA ARG A 292 1.61 7.18 12.37
C ARG A 292 1.84 5.82 13.01
N PRO A 293 2.75 4.97 12.48
CA PRO A 293 3.12 3.73 13.15
C PRO A 293 3.66 4.03 14.56
N THR A 294 3.13 3.36 15.57
CA THR A 294 3.60 3.47 16.95
C THR A 294 4.67 2.42 17.29
N SER A 295 4.70 1.36 16.50
CA SER A 295 5.65 0.24 16.63
C SER A 295 6.10 -0.23 15.26
N GLY A 296 7.24 -0.91 15.22
CA GLY A 296 7.72 -1.60 14.01
C GLY A 296 7.69 -3.11 14.21
N VAL A 297 7.54 -3.83 13.12
CA VAL A 297 7.65 -5.30 13.06
C VAL A 297 9.02 -5.65 12.51
N LEU A 298 9.77 -6.45 13.25
CA LEU A 298 10.94 -7.14 12.73
C LEU A 298 10.44 -8.36 11.96
N ALA A 299 10.81 -8.49 10.69
CA ALA A 299 10.48 -9.64 9.87
C ALA A 299 11.75 -10.23 9.25
N ILE A 300 11.85 -11.55 9.21
CA ILE A 300 13.01 -12.30 8.72
C ILE A 300 12.54 -13.43 7.81
N ASN A 301 13.18 -13.58 6.65
CA ASN A 301 13.01 -14.75 5.78
C ASN A 301 14.17 -15.73 6.02
N LYS A 302 13.88 -16.86 6.66
CA LYS A 302 14.88 -17.88 7.00
C LYS A 302 15.51 -18.53 5.79
N THR A 303 14.74 -18.81 4.75
CA THR A 303 15.25 -19.41 3.51
C THR A 303 16.25 -18.48 2.81
N SER A 304 15.92 -17.20 2.69
CA SER A 304 16.82 -16.20 2.10
C SER A 304 18.06 -15.99 2.98
N SER A 305 17.88 -15.89 4.29
CA SER A 305 18.98 -15.71 5.24
C SER A 305 19.99 -16.88 5.19
N LYS A 306 19.47 -18.11 5.19
CA LYS A 306 20.30 -19.32 5.02
C LYS A 306 21.03 -19.33 3.67
N TYR A 307 20.35 -18.93 2.60
CA TYR A 307 20.96 -18.85 1.27
C TYR A 307 22.14 -17.88 1.22
N PHE A 308 22.04 -16.75 1.92
CA PHE A 308 23.10 -15.72 1.97
C PHE A 308 24.06 -15.89 3.16
N ASN A 309 23.97 -16.99 3.94
CA ASN A 309 24.78 -17.27 5.13
C ASN A 309 24.68 -16.15 6.19
N ILE A 310 23.47 -15.62 6.42
CA ILE A 310 23.22 -14.61 7.44
C ILE A 310 22.68 -15.29 8.69
N GLU A 311 23.40 -15.12 9.81
CA GLU A 311 23.00 -15.60 11.12
C GLU A 311 22.36 -14.46 11.93
N TYR A 312 21.37 -14.79 12.74
CA TYR A 312 20.67 -13.83 13.60
C TYR A 312 20.94 -14.17 15.06
N PRO A 313 21.18 -13.15 15.91
CA PRO A 313 21.14 -13.33 17.35
C PRO A 313 19.78 -13.87 17.82
N ASP A 314 19.76 -14.73 18.83
CA ASP A 314 18.51 -15.26 19.41
C ASP A 314 17.56 -14.14 19.86
N SER A 315 18.09 -13.03 20.34
CA SER A 315 17.33 -11.84 20.74
C SER A 315 16.50 -11.24 19.60
N LEU A 316 16.99 -11.26 18.36
CA LEU A 316 16.24 -10.83 17.18
C LEU A 316 15.23 -11.88 16.74
N LEU A 317 15.61 -13.17 16.75
CA LEU A 317 14.71 -14.27 16.35
C LEU A 317 13.47 -14.37 17.23
N MET A 318 13.61 -14.14 18.54
CA MET A 318 12.47 -14.19 19.48
C MET A 318 11.45 -13.07 19.26
N GLN A 319 11.83 -11.97 18.66
CA GLN A 319 10.96 -10.80 18.40
C GLN A 319 10.46 -10.75 16.95
N ALA A 320 11.08 -11.54 16.06
CA ALA A 320 10.84 -11.47 14.64
C ALA A 320 9.61 -12.29 14.21
N LYS A 321 8.85 -11.75 13.26
CA LYS A 321 7.97 -12.54 12.43
C LYS A 321 8.81 -13.31 11.42
N ILE A 322 8.67 -14.63 11.43
CA ILE A 322 9.49 -15.51 10.60
C ILE A 322 8.72 -15.95 9.35
N PHE A 323 9.35 -15.83 8.20
CA PHE A 323 8.94 -16.38 6.91
C PHE A 323 9.91 -17.49 6.49
N GLU A 324 9.37 -18.51 5.81
CA GLU A 324 10.12 -19.69 5.34
C GLU A 324 10.51 -19.51 3.85
#